data_1421ca663c696ebaf339828e1653e33a
#
_entry.id   1421ca663c696ebaf339828e1653e33a
#
_cell.length_a   1.000
_cell.length_b   1.000
_cell.length_c   1.000
_cell.angle_alpha   90.00
_cell.angle_beta   90.00
_cell.angle_gamma   90.00
#
_symmetry.space_group_name_H-M   'P 1'
#
loop_
_entity.id
_entity.type
_entity.pdbx_description
1 polymer ?
#
loop_
_entity_poly.entity_id
_entity_poly.type
_entity_poly.pdbx_seq_one_letter_code
_entity_poly.pdbx_strand_id
1 'polypeptide(L)'
;MKLTDDNYYGQAASEQYFSVSQYKDFMKCEAAALAKIQGEYNSPPTRAMLVGSFVDSFFEGTLDRFKCENPAIFTRKSELKAEFRKANEIICRIKDDSLFMQFMSGEKQKILTFEMFGVPWKMKMDSFSECICITDLKVVQNFRNLPLWRYDLQGAVYQKGAELCGYGKLPFYLAVATKERVPNLDIFQIPQMTLDIALREIEGNIEHFADVKRGFMEPEYCGVCDYCKSVKQARIRNYNELLEG
;
A
#
# COMPACT_ATOMS: atom_id res chain seq x y z
N MET A 1 -18.87 -9.99 -4.32
CA MET A 1 -19.27 -8.54 -4.32
C MET A 1 -18.55 -7.85 -5.46
N LYS A 2 -19.21 -6.93 -6.21
CA LYS A 2 -18.51 -6.10 -7.21
C LYS A 2 -17.83 -4.93 -6.48
N LEU A 3 -16.54 -4.76 -6.67
CA LEU A 3 -15.79 -3.66 -6.08
C LEU A 3 -15.86 -2.40 -6.97
N THR A 4 -15.98 -1.26 -6.32
CA THR A 4 -15.95 0.10 -6.87
C THR A 4 -15.06 0.97 -6.00
N ASP A 5 -14.76 2.20 -6.43
CA ASP A 5 -13.97 3.14 -5.62
C ASP A 5 -14.58 3.38 -4.23
N ASP A 6 -15.91 3.42 -4.13
CA ASP A 6 -16.61 3.71 -2.88
C ASP A 6 -16.54 2.58 -1.85
N ASN A 7 -16.40 1.32 -2.30
CA ASN A 7 -16.42 0.17 -1.40
C ASN A 7 -15.07 -0.59 -1.31
N TYR A 8 -14.08 -0.21 -2.12
CA TYR A 8 -12.79 -0.91 -2.18
C TYR A 8 -12.09 -0.99 -0.82
N TYR A 9 -12.14 0.08 -0.04
CA TYR A 9 -11.52 0.17 1.28
C TYR A 9 -12.47 -0.20 2.43
N GLY A 10 -13.73 -0.55 2.11
CA GLY A 10 -14.72 -0.92 3.11
C GLY A 10 -14.40 -2.23 3.83
N GLN A 11 -14.99 -2.39 5.03
CA GLN A 11 -14.77 -3.56 5.88
C GLN A 11 -15.17 -4.86 5.15
N ALA A 12 -16.34 -4.92 4.52
CA ALA A 12 -16.78 -6.11 3.77
C ALA A 12 -15.80 -6.55 2.67
N ALA A 13 -15.20 -5.57 1.95
CA ALA A 13 -14.17 -5.87 0.96
C ALA A 13 -12.86 -6.33 1.60
N SER A 14 -12.54 -5.83 2.80
CA SER A 14 -11.36 -6.22 3.56
C SER A 14 -11.51 -7.61 4.17
N GLU A 15 -12.70 -8.01 4.55
CA GLU A 15 -13.01 -9.36 5.02
C GLU A 15 -13.00 -10.38 3.88
N GLN A 16 -13.59 -10.04 2.72
CA GLN A 16 -13.74 -10.98 1.60
C GLN A 16 -12.44 -11.19 0.83
N TYR A 17 -11.64 -10.14 0.61
CA TYR A 17 -10.47 -10.21 -0.26
C TYR A 17 -9.17 -9.96 0.50
N PHE A 18 -8.09 -10.57 0.04
CA PHE A 18 -6.73 -10.11 0.35
C PHE A 18 -6.35 -8.94 -0.56
N SER A 19 -5.50 -8.08 -0.04
CA SER A 19 -4.73 -7.09 -0.81
C SER A 19 -3.27 -7.16 -0.40
N VAL A 20 -2.37 -6.57 -1.19
CA VAL A 20 -0.94 -6.54 -0.84
C VAL A 20 -0.70 -5.83 0.50
N SER A 21 -1.46 -4.78 0.81
CA SER A 21 -1.35 -4.09 2.11
C SER A 21 -1.76 -4.98 3.27
N GLN A 22 -2.85 -5.74 3.14
CA GLN A 22 -3.23 -6.74 4.15
C GLN A 22 -2.16 -7.83 4.31
N TYR A 23 -1.66 -8.39 3.21
CA TYR A 23 -0.59 -9.38 3.26
C TYR A 23 0.64 -8.85 4.01
N LYS A 24 1.08 -7.64 3.69
CA LYS A 24 2.19 -6.98 4.41
C LYS A 24 1.87 -6.70 5.89
N ASP A 25 0.61 -6.44 6.24
CA ASP A 25 0.21 -6.26 7.63
C ASP A 25 0.28 -7.59 8.40
N PHE A 26 -0.17 -8.70 7.79
CA PHE A 26 0.00 -10.05 8.37
C PHE A 26 1.47 -10.42 8.58
N MET A 27 2.34 -10.16 7.60
CA MET A 27 3.79 -10.35 7.75
C MET A 27 4.39 -9.60 8.94
N LYS A 28 3.82 -8.45 9.30
CA LYS A 28 4.31 -7.64 10.43
C LYS A 28 3.78 -8.13 11.78
N CYS A 29 2.49 -8.40 11.84
CA CYS A 29 1.81 -8.86 13.05
C CYS A 29 0.40 -9.35 12.70
N GLU A 30 0.17 -10.64 12.77
CA GLU A 30 -1.10 -11.26 12.42
C GLU A 30 -2.26 -10.75 13.30
N ALA A 31 -2.04 -10.66 14.61
CA ALA A 31 -3.05 -10.17 15.55
C ALA A 31 -3.47 -8.72 15.25
N ALA A 32 -2.52 -7.84 14.92
CA ALA A 32 -2.84 -6.46 14.55
C ALA A 32 -3.54 -6.38 13.17
N ALA A 33 -3.14 -7.23 12.20
CA ALA A 33 -3.76 -7.28 10.89
C ALA A 33 -5.21 -7.77 10.98
N LEU A 34 -5.45 -8.84 11.75
CA LEU A 34 -6.80 -9.38 11.98
C LEU A 34 -7.70 -8.35 12.67
N ALA A 35 -7.23 -7.72 13.75
CA ALA A 35 -7.97 -6.68 14.47
C ALA A 35 -8.34 -5.48 13.57
N LYS A 36 -7.47 -5.10 12.61
CA LYS A 36 -7.79 -4.07 11.60
C LYS A 36 -8.92 -4.52 10.69
N ILE A 37 -8.92 -5.77 10.22
CA ILE A 37 -9.94 -6.31 9.33
C ILE A 37 -11.29 -6.36 10.06
N GLN A 38 -11.29 -6.71 11.34
CA GLN A 38 -12.48 -6.78 12.20
C GLN A 38 -12.99 -5.39 12.64
N GLY A 39 -12.23 -4.32 12.36
CA GLY A 39 -12.59 -2.96 12.77
C GLY A 39 -12.32 -2.65 14.25
N GLU A 40 -11.64 -3.55 14.98
CA GLU A 40 -11.31 -3.40 16.40
C GLU A 40 -10.07 -2.53 16.63
N TYR A 41 -9.21 -2.40 15.61
CA TYR A 41 -8.01 -1.58 15.64
C TYR A 41 -7.92 -0.70 14.40
N ASN A 42 -7.71 0.59 14.61
CA ASN A 42 -7.48 1.55 13.54
C ASN A 42 -6.18 2.32 13.82
N SER A 43 -5.27 2.26 12.88
CA SER A 43 -4.04 3.03 12.91
C SER A 43 -4.22 4.28 12.05
N PRO A 44 -4.27 5.49 12.62
CA PRO A 44 -4.47 6.70 11.83
C PRO A 44 -3.31 6.87 10.83
N PRO A 45 -3.58 7.42 9.63
CA PRO A 45 -2.55 7.62 8.64
C PRO A 45 -1.49 8.59 9.15
N THR A 46 -0.22 8.25 8.92
CA THR A 46 0.88 9.15 9.23
C THR A 46 0.88 10.37 8.29
N ARG A 47 1.51 11.47 8.70
CA ARG A 47 1.67 12.64 7.82
C ARG A 47 2.34 12.29 6.50
N ALA A 48 3.32 11.38 6.53
CA ALA A 48 4.01 10.92 5.32
C ALA A 48 3.07 10.19 4.36
N MET A 49 2.14 9.39 4.88
CA MET A 49 1.09 8.73 4.09
C MET A 49 0.12 9.75 3.50
N LEU A 50 -0.35 10.71 4.30
CA LEU A 50 -1.26 11.78 3.83
C LEU A 50 -0.64 12.62 2.69
N VAL A 51 0.68 12.88 2.73
CA VAL A 51 1.39 13.56 1.64
C VAL A 51 1.39 12.71 0.36
N GLY A 52 1.62 11.40 0.47
CA GLY A 52 1.49 10.46 -0.65
C GLY A 52 0.07 10.50 -1.22
N SER A 53 -0.94 10.28 -0.38
CA SER A 53 -2.35 10.28 -0.79
C SER A 53 -2.81 11.61 -1.40
N PHE A 54 -2.24 12.75 -0.97
CA PHE A 54 -2.50 14.05 -1.59
C PHE A 54 -2.01 14.09 -3.04
N VAL A 55 -0.80 13.57 -3.32
CA VAL A 55 -0.26 13.49 -4.68
C VAL A 55 -1.05 12.48 -5.52
N ASP A 56 -1.34 11.31 -4.97
CA ASP A 56 -2.12 10.27 -5.64
C ASP A 56 -3.50 10.81 -6.03
N SER A 57 -4.21 11.47 -5.09
CA SER A 57 -5.54 12.03 -5.35
C SER A 57 -5.56 13.10 -6.46
N PHE A 58 -4.45 13.81 -6.68
CA PHE A 58 -4.34 14.72 -7.82
C PHE A 58 -4.34 13.96 -9.15
N PHE A 59 -3.55 12.91 -9.27
CA PHE A 59 -3.47 12.10 -10.50
C PHE A 59 -4.70 11.21 -10.72
N GLU A 60 -5.44 10.92 -9.66
CA GLU A 60 -6.75 10.27 -9.70
C GLU A 60 -7.90 11.22 -10.10
N GLY A 61 -7.69 12.54 -10.03
CA GLY A 61 -8.75 13.53 -10.22
C GLY A 61 -9.67 13.72 -9.01
N THR A 62 -9.27 13.25 -7.81
CA THR A 62 -10.07 13.24 -6.57
C THR A 62 -9.54 14.23 -5.52
N LEU A 63 -8.61 15.11 -5.87
CA LEU A 63 -7.92 15.99 -4.92
C LEU A 63 -8.86 16.89 -4.10
N ASP A 64 -9.92 17.40 -4.69
CA ASP A 64 -10.85 18.27 -3.95
C ASP A 64 -11.65 17.48 -2.92
N ARG A 65 -12.06 16.25 -3.24
CA ARG A 65 -12.66 15.32 -2.28
C ARG A 65 -11.67 15.01 -1.14
N PHE A 66 -10.42 14.69 -1.48
CA PHE A 66 -9.37 14.44 -0.48
C PHE A 66 -9.19 15.62 0.48
N LYS A 67 -9.17 16.87 -0.04
CA LYS A 67 -9.08 18.08 0.79
C LYS A 67 -10.27 18.24 1.74
N CYS A 68 -11.47 17.95 1.27
CA CYS A 68 -12.68 18.00 2.11
C CYS A 68 -12.66 16.96 3.23
N GLU A 69 -12.20 15.74 2.93
CA GLU A 69 -12.13 14.64 3.89
C GLU A 69 -10.98 14.80 4.90
N ASN A 70 -9.96 15.61 4.57
CA ASN A 70 -8.77 15.81 5.40
C ASN A 70 -8.55 17.28 5.81
N PRO A 71 -9.45 17.93 6.55
CA PRO A 71 -9.32 19.35 6.93
C PRO A 71 -8.06 19.64 7.76
N ALA A 72 -7.49 18.61 8.39
CA ALA A 72 -6.26 18.72 9.17
C ALA A 72 -5.01 19.07 8.33
N ILE A 73 -5.08 19.01 6.98
CA ILE A 73 -3.98 19.42 6.10
C ILE A 73 -3.83 20.94 6.00
N PHE A 74 -4.85 21.70 6.45
CA PHE A 74 -4.84 23.15 6.45
C PHE A 74 -4.38 23.75 7.79
N THR A 75 -3.86 24.96 7.73
CA THR A 75 -3.61 25.81 8.89
C THR A 75 -4.93 26.46 9.37
N ARG A 76 -4.90 27.14 10.54
CA ARG A 76 -6.06 27.93 11.02
C ARG A 76 -6.47 29.06 10.07
N LYS A 77 -5.58 29.47 9.16
CA LYS A 77 -5.84 30.51 8.11
C LYS A 77 -6.32 29.89 6.80
N SER A 78 -6.71 28.63 6.79
CA SER A 78 -7.13 27.87 5.60
C SER A 78 -6.07 27.77 4.49
N GLU A 79 -4.79 27.90 4.84
CA GLU A 79 -3.67 27.68 3.93
C GLU A 79 -3.15 26.24 4.09
N LEU A 80 -2.65 25.62 3.03
CA LEU A 80 -2.00 24.33 3.11
C LEU A 80 -0.77 24.38 4.04
N LYS A 81 -0.63 23.38 4.90
CA LYS A 81 0.59 23.18 5.69
C LYS A 81 1.80 22.94 4.78
N ALA A 82 3.02 23.17 5.31
CA ALA A 82 4.26 23.15 4.54
C ALA A 82 4.45 21.84 3.75
N GLU A 83 4.16 20.70 4.37
CA GLU A 83 4.26 19.37 3.74
C GLU A 83 3.32 19.19 2.54
N PHE A 84 2.14 19.80 2.54
CA PHE A 84 1.19 19.75 1.41
C PHE A 84 1.48 20.82 0.35
N ARG A 85 2.11 21.94 0.72
CA ARG A 85 2.72 22.84 -0.28
C ARG A 85 3.83 22.12 -1.03
N LYS A 86 4.66 21.35 -0.30
CA LYS A 86 5.67 20.49 -0.92
C LYS A 86 5.07 19.43 -1.83
N ALA A 87 3.93 18.84 -1.47
CA ALA A 87 3.19 17.93 -2.34
C ALA A 87 2.77 18.59 -3.66
N ASN A 88 2.33 19.85 -3.62
CA ASN A 88 2.06 20.62 -4.86
C ASN A 88 3.31 20.82 -5.73
N GLU A 89 4.47 21.10 -5.13
CA GLU A 89 5.74 21.19 -5.88
C GLU A 89 6.07 19.86 -6.57
N ILE A 90 5.86 18.73 -5.88
CA ILE A 90 6.04 17.39 -6.44
C ILE A 90 5.09 17.18 -7.62
N ILE A 91 3.81 17.53 -7.48
CA ILE A 91 2.82 17.44 -8.56
C ILE A 91 3.25 18.28 -9.78
N CYS A 92 3.67 19.51 -9.57
CA CYS A 92 4.17 20.37 -10.66
C CYS A 92 5.37 19.72 -11.35
N ARG A 93 6.34 19.25 -10.58
CA ARG A 93 7.55 18.60 -11.10
C ARG A 93 7.24 17.34 -11.93
N ILE A 94 6.26 16.54 -11.50
CA ILE A 94 5.79 15.35 -12.24
C ILE A 94 5.13 15.78 -13.55
N LYS A 95 4.26 16.78 -13.53
CA LYS A 95 3.56 17.29 -14.72
C LYS A 95 4.49 17.81 -15.80
N ASP A 96 5.61 18.37 -15.39
CA ASP A 96 6.63 18.92 -16.30
C ASP A 96 7.54 17.84 -16.92
N ASP A 97 7.43 16.57 -16.46
CA ASP A 97 8.22 15.48 -16.95
C ASP A 97 7.41 14.59 -17.91
N SER A 98 7.73 14.65 -19.19
CA SER A 98 6.98 13.96 -20.25
C SER A 98 7.05 12.44 -20.12
N LEU A 99 8.20 11.88 -19.72
CA LEU A 99 8.36 10.43 -19.54
C LEU A 99 7.53 9.95 -18.35
N PHE A 100 7.58 10.64 -17.22
CA PHE A 100 6.80 10.30 -16.05
C PHE A 100 5.30 10.35 -16.37
N MET A 101 4.85 11.40 -17.06
CA MET A 101 3.45 11.54 -17.47
C MET A 101 3.02 10.45 -18.45
N GLN A 102 3.92 9.96 -19.32
CA GLN A 102 3.63 8.83 -20.21
C GLN A 102 3.33 7.56 -19.41
N PHE A 103 4.14 7.24 -18.38
CA PHE A 103 3.89 6.09 -17.50
C PHE A 103 2.61 6.25 -16.67
N MET A 104 2.24 7.49 -16.37
CA MET A 104 1.01 7.81 -15.64
C MET A 104 -0.22 8.02 -16.54
N SER A 105 -0.16 7.77 -17.86
CA SER A 105 -1.27 8.05 -18.79
C SER A 105 -2.30 6.94 -18.95
N GLY A 106 -2.07 5.76 -18.35
CA GLY A 106 -2.98 4.62 -18.41
C GLY A 106 -4.31 4.85 -17.70
N GLU A 107 -5.21 3.86 -17.76
CA GLU A 107 -6.48 3.84 -17.01
C GLU A 107 -6.19 3.99 -15.51
N LYS A 108 -6.85 4.98 -14.88
CA LYS A 108 -6.63 5.30 -13.48
C LYS A 108 -7.45 4.41 -12.57
N GLN A 109 -6.85 4.04 -11.43
CA GLN A 109 -7.54 3.36 -10.34
C GLN A 109 -8.26 2.09 -10.78
N LYS A 110 -7.70 1.38 -11.77
CA LYS A 110 -8.30 0.14 -12.25
C LYS A 110 -8.35 -0.92 -11.16
N ILE A 111 -9.58 -1.34 -10.84
CA ILE A 111 -9.83 -2.36 -9.83
C ILE A 111 -9.98 -3.71 -10.52
N LEU A 112 -9.22 -4.70 -10.06
CA LEU A 112 -9.39 -6.10 -10.45
C LEU A 112 -9.54 -6.97 -9.20
N THR A 113 -10.34 -8.03 -9.36
CA THR A 113 -10.47 -9.13 -8.38
C THR A 113 -10.19 -10.44 -9.07
N PHE A 114 -9.47 -11.32 -8.41
CA PHE A 114 -9.05 -12.61 -8.94
C PHE A 114 -8.83 -13.61 -7.80
N GLU A 115 -8.75 -14.87 -8.15
CA GLU A 115 -8.35 -15.93 -7.22
C GLU A 115 -6.91 -16.32 -7.50
N MET A 116 -6.10 -16.39 -6.45
CA MET A 116 -4.70 -16.79 -6.54
C MET A 116 -4.31 -17.55 -5.28
N PHE A 117 -3.70 -18.73 -5.45
CA PHE A 117 -3.33 -19.65 -4.36
C PHE A 117 -4.52 -20.01 -3.44
N GLY A 118 -5.71 -20.26 -4.02
CA GLY A 118 -6.92 -20.64 -3.29
C GLY A 118 -7.56 -19.52 -2.45
N VAL A 119 -7.13 -18.28 -2.63
CA VAL A 119 -7.64 -17.11 -1.89
C VAL A 119 -8.09 -16.00 -2.84
N PRO A 120 -9.22 -15.31 -2.53
CA PRO A 120 -9.65 -14.17 -3.31
C PRO A 120 -8.78 -12.93 -3.03
N TRP A 121 -8.34 -12.26 -4.09
CA TRP A 121 -7.53 -11.06 -4.05
C TRP A 121 -8.24 -9.87 -4.68
N LYS A 122 -7.89 -8.67 -4.20
CA LYS A 122 -8.23 -7.41 -4.85
C LYS A 122 -6.98 -6.56 -5.05
N MET A 123 -6.95 -5.85 -6.16
CA MET A 123 -5.93 -4.84 -6.44
C MET A 123 -6.55 -3.60 -7.07
N LYS A 124 -5.88 -2.47 -6.89
CA LYS A 124 -6.25 -1.19 -7.47
C LYS A 124 -4.98 -0.52 -7.99
N MET A 125 -4.89 -0.34 -9.30
CA MET A 125 -3.68 0.10 -9.99
C MET A 125 -3.76 1.60 -10.30
N ASP A 126 -2.70 2.36 -9.99
CA ASP A 126 -2.68 3.81 -10.20
C ASP A 126 -2.69 4.20 -11.67
N SER A 127 -2.00 3.42 -12.51
CA SER A 127 -2.01 3.58 -13.97
C SER A 127 -1.86 2.23 -14.65
N PHE A 128 -2.89 1.84 -15.38
CA PHE A 128 -2.94 0.59 -16.12
C PHE A 128 -2.95 0.85 -17.63
N SER A 129 -1.88 0.48 -18.31
CA SER A 129 -1.76 0.57 -19.76
C SER A 129 -1.91 -0.83 -20.34
N GLU A 130 -3.12 -1.13 -20.84
CA GLU A 130 -3.44 -2.45 -21.38
C GLU A 130 -2.44 -2.88 -22.47
N CYS A 131 -2.00 -4.12 -22.42
CA CYS A 131 -0.97 -4.71 -23.30
C CYS A 131 0.42 -4.07 -23.21
N ILE A 132 0.65 -3.10 -22.30
CA ILE A 132 1.93 -2.36 -22.21
C ILE A 132 2.56 -2.56 -20.84
N CYS A 133 1.97 -2.03 -19.77
CA CYS A 133 2.55 -2.08 -18.43
C CYS A 133 1.56 -1.73 -17.31
N ILE A 134 1.94 -2.06 -16.09
CA ILE A 134 1.32 -1.59 -14.85
C ILE A 134 2.28 -0.59 -14.21
N THR A 135 1.79 0.59 -13.87
CA THR A 135 2.59 1.61 -13.19
C THR A 135 1.94 2.01 -11.87
N ASP A 136 2.75 2.12 -10.83
CA ASP A 136 2.32 2.47 -9.50
C ASP A 136 3.10 3.70 -9.00
N LEU A 137 2.38 4.75 -8.57
CA LEU A 137 2.96 6.01 -8.14
C LEU A 137 3.43 5.90 -6.68
N LYS A 138 4.66 6.36 -6.42
CA LYS A 138 5.22 6.39 -5.07
C LYS A 138 5.84 7.73 -4.73
N VAL A 139 5.46 8.28 -3.59
CA VAL A 139 6.04 9.50 -3.04
C VAL A 139 6.84 9.16 -1.78
N VAL A 140 8.16 9.08 -1.92
CA VAL A 140 9.09 8.60 -0.90
C VAL A 140 10.00 9.71 -0.36
N GLN A 141 10.69 9.47 0.75
CA GLN A 141 11.66 10.44 1.27
C GLN A 141 12.87 10.58 0.34
N ASN A 142 13.40 9.44 -0.11
CA ASN A 142 14.49 9.32 -1.09
C ASN A 142 14.44 7.92 -1.72
N PHE A 143 15.16 7.70 -2.82
CA PHE A 143 15.18 6.40 -3.53
C PHE A 143 15.83 5.27 -2.75
N ARG A 144 16.75 5.55 -1.83
CA ARG A 144 17.47 4.51 -1.05
C ARG A 144 16.53 3.68 -0.18
N ASN A 145 15.37 4.21 0.17
CA ASN A 145 14.40 3.53 1.01
C ASN A 145 13.43 2.63 0.22
N LEU A 146 13.44 2.65 -1.11
CA LEU A 146 12.51 1.86 -1.93
C LEU A 146 12.53 0.37 -1.61
N PRO A 147 13.70 -0.30 -1.48
CA PRO A 147 13.73 -1.74 -1.19
C PRO A 147 13.08 -2.12 0.15
N LEU A 148 13.08 -1.21 1.13
CA LEU A 148 12.53 -1.44 2.48
C LEU A 148 10.99 -1.58 2.49
N TRP A 149 10.31 -1.07 1.46
CA TRP A 149 8.84 -1.04 1.40
C TRP A 149 8.21 -2.24 0.72
N ARG A 150 9.03 -3.22 0.29
CA ARG A 150 8.55 -4.44 -0.33
C ARG A 150 7.57 -4.18 -1.49
N TYR A 151 7.95 -3.31 -2.41
CA TYR A 151 7.17 -3.06 -3.63
C TYR A 151 7.25 -4.21 -4.63
N ASP A 152 8.23 -5.11 -4.46
CA ASP A 152 8.34 -6.40 -5.12
C ASP A 152 7.07 -7.26 -4.91
N LEU A 153 6.57 -7.33 -3.67
CA LEU A 153 5.31 -8.03 -3.36
C LEU A 153 4.12 -7.40 -4.10
N GLN A 154 4.07 -6.06 -4.17
CA GLN A 154 3.00 -5.36 -4.88
C GLN A 154 3.06 -5.65 -6.38
N GLY A 155 4.25 -5.52 -6.98
CA GLY A 155 4.44 -5.82 -8.39
C GLY A 155 4.10 -7.27 -8.75
N ALA A 156 4.49 -8.23 -7.90
CA ALA A 156 4.19 -9.65 -8.11
C ALA A 156 2.68 -9.94 -8.13
N VAL A 157 1.94 -9.41 -7.14
CA VAL A 157 0.48 -9.57 -7.07
C VAL A 157 -0.21 -8.87 -8.24
N TYR A 158 0.22 -7.65 -8.60
CA TYR A 158 -0.39 -6.87 -9.66
C TYR A 158 -0.16 -7.52 -11.04
N GLN A 159 1.07 -7.96 -11.30
CA GLN A 159 1.39 -8.68 -12.55
C GLN A 159 0.62 -9.99 -12.65
N LYS A 160 0.63 -10.81 -11.59
CA LYS A 160 -0.07 -12.11 -11.59
C LYS A 160 -1.58 -11.94 -11.65
N GLY A 161 -2.13 -10.96 -10.95
CA GLY A 161 -3.56 -10.65 -11.00
C GLY A 161 -4.00 -10.17 -12.40
N ALA A 162 -3.22 -9.33 -13.06
CA ALA A 162 -3.49 -8.93 -14.44
C ALA A 162 -3.45 -10.12 -15.41
N GLU A 163 -2.45 -11.01 -15.25
CA GLU A 163 -2.35 -12.25 -16.03
C GLU A 163 -3.59 -13.15 -15.85
N LEU A 164 -4.01 -13.37 -14.59
CA LEU A 164 -5.20 -14.18 -14.27
C LEU A 164 -6.51 -13.56 -14.77
N CYS A 165 -6.55 -12.23 -14.89
CA CYS A 165 -7.69 -11.50 -15.49
C CYS A 165 -7.65 -11.42 -17.03
N GLY A 166 -6.68 -12.07 -17.69
CA GLY A 166 -6.61 -12.15 -19.16
C GLY A 166 -5.82 -11.04 -19.85
N TYR A 167 -5.16 -10.15 -19.09
CA TYR A 167 -4.35 -9.05 -19.65
C TYR A 167 -2.91 -9.47 -20.00
N GLY A 168 -2.51 -10.71 -19.69
CA GLY A 168 -1.17 -11.21 -19.93
C GLY A 168 -0.17 -10.77 -18.85
N LYS A 169 1.08 -11.23 -18.99
CA LYS A 169 2.18 -10.95 -18.06
C LYS A 169 2.81 -9.60 -18.38
N LEU A 170 2.27 -8.54 -17.80
CA LEU A 170 2.71 -7.16 -18.05
C LEU A 170 3.89 -6.78 -17.15
N PRO A 171 4.88 -6.00 -17.64
CA PRO A 171 5.93 -5.44 -16.79
C PRO A 171 5.36 -4.48 -15.76
N PHE A 172 5.97 -4.46 -14.57
CA PHE A 172 5.59 -3.59 -13.47
C PHE A 172 6.63 -2.51 -13.22
N TYR A 173 6.17 -1.27 -13.13
CA TYR A 173 7.00 -0.08 -12.91
C TYR A 173 6.56 0.68 -11.67
N LEU A 174 7.53 1.24 -10.97
CA LEU A 174 7.32 2.26 -9.94
C LEU A 174 7.64 3.63 -10.54
N ALA A 175 6.67 4.51 -10.60
CA ALA A 175 6.86 5.92 -10.91
C ALA A 175 7.11 6.66 -9.57
N VAL A 176 8.34 7.07 -9.33
CA VAL A 176 8.77 7.51 -7.99
C VAL A 176 9.14 8.98 -7.99
N ALA A 177 8.53 9.73 -7.06
CA ALA A 177 8.89 11.11 -6.74
C ALA A 177 9.41 11.22 -5.31
N THR A 178 10.42 12.06 -5.06
CA THR A 178 10.96 12.25 -3.71
C THR A 178 10.44 13.51 -3.03
N LYS A 179 10.44 13.50 -1.67
CA LYS A 179 10.11 14.64 -0.81
C LYS A 179 11.33 15.53 -0.51
N GLU A 180 12.45 15.34 -1.22
CA GLU A 180 13.65 16.14 -1.08
C GLU A 180 13.40 17.62 -1.40
N ARG A 181 14.33 18.50 -0.99
CA ARG A 181 14.20 19.95 -1.23
C ARG A 181 13.88 20.27 -2.69
N VAL A 182 14.57 19.63 -3.61
CA VAL A 182 14.22 19.57 -5.03
C VAL A 182 13.72 18.15 -5.31
N PRO A 183 12.44 17.96 -5.70
CA PRO A 183 11.92 16.63 -5.96
C PRO A 183 12.68 15.93 -7.09
N ASN A 184 13.20 14.74 -6.79
CA ASN A 184 13.81 13.88 -7.79
C ASN A 184 12.75 12.90 -8.32
N LEU A 185 12.83 12.57 -9.62
CA LEU A 185 11.89 11.70 -10.32
C LEU A 185 12.65 10.58 -11.01
N ASP A 186 12.11 9.37 -10.93
CA ASP A 186 12.61 8.22 -11.69
C ASP A 186 11.50 7.20 -11.94
N ILE A 187 11.68 6.38 -12.99
CA ILE A 187 10.84 5.22 -13.29
C ILE A 187 11.67 3.96 -13.10
N PHE A 188 11.28 3.14 -12.14
CA PHE A 188 11.98 1.89 -11.83
C PHE A 188 11.18 0.69 -12.32
N GLN A 189 11.74 -0.08 -13.24
CA GLN A 189 11.21 -1.40 -13.56
C GLN A 189 11.64 -2.41 -12.48
N ILE A 190 10.71 -3.15 -11.90
CA ILE A 190 11.07 -4.26 -11.03
C ILE A 190 11.41 -5.47 -11.91
N PRO A 191 12.63 -6.04 -11.80
CA PRO A 191 13.04 -7.18 -12.62
C PRO A 191 12.13 -8.39 -12.42
N GLN A 192 11.90 -9.15 -13.50
CA GLN A 192 11.00 -10.32 -13.46
C GLN A 192 11.42 -11.33 -12.40
N MET A 193 12.73 -11.62 -12.27
CA MET A 193 13.22 -12.54 -11.25
C MET A 193 12.85 -12.10 -9.82
N THR A 194 12.87 -10.77 -9.55
CA THR A 194 12.47 -10.21 -8.25
C THR A 194 10.97 -10.42 -8.01
N LEU A 195 10.13 -10.22 -9.03
CA LEU A 195 8.70 -10.47 -8.96
C LEU A 195 8.39 -11.96 -8.74
N ASP A 196 9.11 -12.86 -9.43
CA ASP A 196 8.92 -14.30 -9.31
C ASP A 196 9.34 -14.82 -7.92
N ILE A 197 10.38 -14.24 -7.30
CA ILE A 197 10.79 -14.54 -5.92
C ILE A 197 9.69 -14.07 -4.93
N ALA A 198 9.22 -12.85 -5.08
CA ALA A 198 8.16 -12.30 -4.24
C ALA A 198 6.84 -13.11 -4.37
N LEU A 199 6.51 -13.59 -5.57
CA LEU A 199 5.34 -14.41 -5.80
C LEU A 199 5.43 -15.76 -5.06
N ARG A 200 6.60 -16.41 -5.08
CA ARG A 200 6.83 -17.67 -4.32
C ARG A 200 6.75 -17.44 -2.80
N GLU A 201 7.23 -16.29 -2.31
CA GLU A 201 7.08 -15.94 -0.89
C GLU A 201 5.61 -15.79 -0.50
N ILE A 202 4.80 -15.15 -1.37
CA ILE A 202 3.36 -15.03 -1.15
C ILE A 202 2.71 -16.42 -1.14
N GLU A 203 3.02 -17.26 -2.12
CA GLU A 203 2.49 -18.63 -2.22
C GLU A 203 2.77 -19.46 -0.96
N GLY A 204 3.99 -19.34 -0.40
CA GLY A 204 4.39 -20.08 0.80
C GLY A 204 3.71 -19.63 2.10
N ASN A 205 3.18 -18.40 2.16
CA ASN A 205 2.63 -17.86 3.41
C ASN A 205 1.11 -17.62 3.37
N ILE A 206 0.52 -17.49 2.18
CA ILE A 206 -0.86 -16.98 2.07
C ILE A 206 -1.90 -17.91 2.63
N GLU A 207 -1.69 -19.23 2.58
CA GLU A 207 -2.60 -20.22 3.15
C GLU A 207 -2.71 -20.04 4.67
N HIS A 208 -1.58 -19.92 5.36
CA HIS A 208 -1.54 -19.65 6.79
C HIS A 208 -2.27 -18.33 7.15
N PHE A 209 -1.97 -17.24 6.45
CA PHE A 209 -2.64 -15.95 6.69
C PHE A 209 -4.15 -16.01 6.40
N ALA A 210 -4.55 -16.81 5.41
CA ALA A 210 -5.97 -17.03 5.12
C ALA A 210 -6.67 -17.81 6.22
N ASP A 211 -6.01 -18.80 6.82
CA ASP A 211 -6.56 -19.57 7.92
C ASP A 211 -6.69 -18.74 9.20
N VAL A 212 -5.70 -17.91 9.50
CA VAL A 212 -5.81 -16.91 10.58
C VAL A 212 -6.97 -15.97 10.33
N LYS A 213 -7.10 -15.42 9.11
CA LYS A 213 -8.17 -14.51 8.73
C LYS A 213 -9.57 -15.12 8.84
N ARG A 214 -9.70 -16.42 8.54
CA ARG A 214 -10.96 -17.19 8.64
C ARG A 214 -11.26 -17.67 10.06
N GLY A 215 -10.32 -17.52 11.01
CA GLY A 215 -10.44 -17.98 12.38
C GLY A 215 -10.19 -19.49 12.55
N PHE A 216 -9.53 -20.13 11.58
CA PHE A 216 -9.10 -21.55 11.69
C PHE A 216 -7.78 -21.69 12.46
N MET A 217 -7.02 -20.61 12.55
CA MET A 217 -5.78 -20.54 13.31
C MET A 217 -5.77 -19.27 14.17
N GLU A 218 -5.16 -19.37 15.37
CA GLU A 218 -4.96 -18.22 16.25
C GLU A 218 -3.85 -17.31 15.69
N PRO A 219 -4.04 -15.97 15.74
CA PRO A 219 -3.05 -15.03 15.23
C PRO A 219 -1.83 -14.92 16.12
N GLU A 220 -0.66 -14.83 15.54
CA GLU A 220 0.58 -14.53 16.26
C GLU A 220 0.69 -13.05 16.65
N TYR A 221 1.16 -12.82 17.90
CA TYR A 221 1.41 -11.49 18.45
C TYR A 221 2.89 -11.15 18.35
N CYS A 222 3.26 -10.11 17.61
CA CYS A 222 4.67 -9.69 17.52
C CYS A 222 5.23 -9.11 18.83
N GLY A 223 4.37 -8.72 19.78
CA GLY A 223 4.75 -8.20 21.10
C GLY A 223 5.29 -6.75 21.12
N VAL A 224 5.59 -6.16 19.96
CA VAL A 224 6.31 -4.88 19.86
C VAL A 224 5.50 -3.77 19.18
N CYS A 225 4.47 -4.07 18.39
CA CYS A 225 3.63 -3.07 17.74
C CYS A 225 2.65 -2.43 18.74
N ASP A 226 2.06 -1.31 18.36
CA ASP A 226 1.17 -0.55 19.25
C ASP A 226 -0.09 -1.34 19.62
N TYR A 227 -0.63 -2.14 18.68
CA TYR A 227 -1.74 -3.04 18.98
C TYR A 227 -1.36 -4.06 20.08
N CYS A 228 -0.25 -4.78 19.89
CA CYS A 228 0.19 -5.76 20.88
C CYS A 228 0.47 -5.12 22.24
N LYS A 229 1.00 -3.90 22.26
CA LYS A 229 1.21 -3.16 23.51
C LYS A 229 -0.11 -2.78 24.18
N SER A 230 -1.13 -2.38 23.40
CA SER A 230 -2.41 -1.93 23.94
C SER A 230 -3.24 -3.07 24.55
N VAL A 231 -3.12 -4.29 24.03
CA VAL A 231 -3.85 -5.46 24.55
C VAL A 231 -3.06 -6.28 25.57
N LYS A 232 -1.79 -5.95 25.78
CA LYS A 232 -0.92 -6.66 26.69
C LYS A 232 -1.30 -6.41 28.15
N GLN A 233 -1.51 -7.48 28.91
CA GLN A 233 -1.65 -7.40 30.37
C GLN A 233 -0.29 -7.26 31.05
N ALA A 234 -0.24 -6.44 32.09
CA ALA A 234 0.97 -6.29 32.92
C ALA A 234 1.30 -7.62 33.61
N ARG A 235 2.58 -7.95 33.68
CA ARG A 235 3.09 -9.12 34.40
C ARG A 235 4.31 -8.72 35.25
N ILE A 236 4.50 -9.43 36.34
CA ILE A 236 5.72 -9.28 37.15
C ILE A 236 6.86 -9.95 36.39
N ARG A 237 7.94 -9.20 36.18
CA ARG A 237 9.16 -9.68 35.51
C ARG A 237 10.37 -9.42 36.38
N ASN A 238 11.40 -10.24 36.23
CA ASN A 238 12.69 -9.97 36.82
C ASN A 238 13.38 -8.84 36.02
N TYR A 239 13.90 -7.83 36.71
CA TYR A 239 14.62 -6.72 36.08
C TYR A 239 15.81 -7.19 35.20
N ASN A 240 16.49 -8.26 35.64
CA ASN A 240 17.64 -8.80 34.93
C ASN A 240 17.29 -9.33 33.52
N GLU A 241 16.03 -9.68 33.24
CA GLU A 241 15.59 -10.04 31.90
C GLU A 241 15.77 -8.90 30.88
N LEU A 242 15.90 -7.65 31.34
CA LEU A 242 16.15 -6.48 30.47
C LEU A 242 17.62 -6.29 30.12
N LEU A 243 18.53 -6.99 30.83
CA LEU A 243 19.97 -6.88 30.64
C LEU A 243 20.51 -7.96 29.66
N GLU A 244 19.68 -8.96 29.32
CA GLU A 244 20.02 -10.11 28.49
C GLU A 244 19.50 -9.98 27.02
N GLY A 245 18.86 -8.83 26.67
CA GLY A 245 18.20 -8.56 25.39
C GLY A 245 18.93 -7.59 24.48
#